data_bc1f03407795286a3389e94a3d5ff7a8
#
_entry.id   bc1f03407795286a3389e94a3d5ff7a8
#
_cell.length_a   1.000
_cell.length_b   1.000
_cell.length_c   1.000
_cell.angle_alpha   90.00
_cell.angle_beta   90.00
_cell.angle_gamma   90.00
#
_symmetry.space_group_name_H-M   'P 1'
#
loop_
_entity.id
_entity.type
_entity.pdbx_description
1 polymer ?
#
loop_
_entity_poly.entity_id
_entity_poly.type
_entity_poly.pdbx_seq_one_letter_code
_entity_poly.pdbx_strand_id
1 'polypeptide(L)'
;MRKILIPIALLLLAVGCNRTKTTSNEVDINPFTLSDSIFIESEFGDDYSHYTMNIDLPVTDNDTLRQNILKWILSDNTDDYEAYFQEDMNRFFAEEGNEPNSFFEGNYSLSEQTDLYVTYIAEGYAYTGGAHPLPWYYGITFSKTDGSIMGYDLFENPEQLKGIISKSIEKQYFEPNNTEEEEYLFEPDETFQLPTNEPWIETDSGVVCYGPFEIATC
;
A
#
# COMPACT_ATOMS: atom_id res chain seq x y z
N MET A 1 -7.04 -1.64 86.65
CA MET A 1 -7.17 -0.99 85.35
C MET A 1 -6.89 -2.03 84.25
N ARG A 2 -7.95 -2.55 83.61
CA ARG A 2 -7.85 -3.55 82.54
C ARG A 2 -7.80 -2.80 81.19
N LYS A 3 -6.73 -2.96 80.45
CA LYS A 3 -6.62 -2.46 79.06
C LYS A 3 -7.24 -3.47 78.13
N ILE A 4 -8.28 -3.05 77.40
CA ILE A 4 -8.93 -3.83 76.37
C ILE A 4 -8.19 -3.48 75.05
N LEU A 5 -7.53 -4.47 74.46
CA LEU A 5 -6.97 -4.40 73.11
C LEU A 5 -8.03 -4.85 72.09
N ILE A 6 -8.46 -3.94 71.22
CA ILE A 6 -9.35 -4.24 70.08
C ILE A 6 -8.48 -4.58 68.87
N PRO A 7 -8.61 -5.77 68.30
CA PRO A 7 -7.89 -6.05 67.06
C PRO A 7 -8.59 -5.37 65.89
N ILE A 8 -7.88 -4.48 65.18
CA ILE A 8 -8.32 -3.90 63.92
C ILE A 8 -8.10 -4.96 62.83
N ALA A 9 -9.20 -5.58 62.40
CA ALA A 9 -9.18 -6.43 61.20
C ALA A 9 -9.05 -5.56 59.95
N LEU A 10 -7.87 -5.60 59.31
CA LEU A 10 -7.61 -4.94 58.05
C LEU A 10 -8.27 -5.75 56.92
N LEU A 11 -9.44 -5.29 56.45
CA LEU A 11 -10.13 -5.89 55.30
C LEU A 11 -9.43 -5.41 54.04
N LEU A 12 -8.51 -6.21 53.48
CA LEU A 12 -7.94 -6.01 52.16
C LEU A 12 -9.01 -6.34 51.09
N LEU A 13 -9.72 -5.32 50.63
CA LEU A 13 -10.50 -5.42 49.39
C LEU A 13 -9.52 -5.52 48.22
N ALA A 14 -9.28 -6.73 47.74
CA ALA A 14 -8.67 -6.97 46.45
C ALA A 14 -9.66 -6.49 45.39
N VAL A 15 -9.53 -5.23 44.95
CA VAL A 15 -10.14 -4.76 43.72
C VAL A 15 -9.39 -5.46 42.59
N GLY A 16 -9.94 -6.58 42.15
CA GLY A 16 -9.54 -7.21 40.92
C GLY A 16 -9.80 -6.23 39.78
N CYS A 17 -8.77 -5.52 39.33
CA CYS A 17 -8.81 -4.89 38.02
C CYS A 17 -9.05 -6.00 37.01
N ASN A 18 -10.31 -6.21 36.64
CA ASN A 18 -10.59 -6.76 35.31
C ASN A 18 -10.00 -5.78 34.30
N ARG A 19 -8.75 -6.03 33.89
CA ARG A 19 -8.27 -5.55 32.60
C ARG A 19 -9.19 -6.20 31.58
N THR A 20 -10.25 -5.49 31.19
CA THR A 20 -10.79 -5.63 29.85
C THR A 20 -9.56 -5.56 28.94
N LYS A 21 -9.22 -6.69 28.29
CA LYS A 21 -8.38 -6.64 27.11
C LYS A 21 -9.09 -5.66 26.18
N THR A 22 -8.64 -4.43 26.14
CA THR A 22 -8.81 -3.58 24.97
C THR A 22 -8.12 -4.41 23.90
N THR A 23 -8.89 -5.05 23.05
CA THR A 23 -8.39 -5.54 21.76
C THR A 23 -7.74 -4.33 21.12
N SER A 24 -6.44 -4.31 21.07
CA SER A 24 -5.75 -3.27 20.32
C SER A 24 -6.17 -3.50 18.87
N ASN A 25 -6.82 -2.51 18.27
CA ASN A 25 -7.12 -2.53 16.82
C ASN A 25 -5.84 -2.36 16.00
N GLU A 26 -4.71 -2.71 16.56
CA GLU A 26 -3.42 -2.64 15.92
C GLU A 26 -3.29 -3.78 14.90
N VAL A 27 -2.78 -3.44 13.73
CA VAL A 27 -2.40 -4.40 12.70
C VAL A 27 -0.91 -4.63 12.84
N ASP A 28 -0.53 -5.83 13.27
CA ASP A 28 0.85 -6.30 13.23
C ASP A 28 1.16 -6.87 11.85
N ILE A 29 2.43 -7.10 11.57
CA ILE A 29 2.88 -7.68 10.30
C ILE A 29 3.56 -9.04 10.53
N ASN A 30 3.34 -9.95 9.60
CA ASN A 30 4.13 -11.17 9.42
C ASN A 30 4.85 -11.06 8.07
N PRO A 31 6.14 -10.73 8.04
CA PRO A 31 6.86 -10.50 6.78
C PRO A 31 7.01 -11.81 6.01
N PHE A 32 6.71 -11.75 4.71
CA PHE A 32 6.92 -12.83 3.76
C PHE A 32 7.82 -12.34 2.63
N THR A 33 8.78 -13.16 2.22
CA THR A 33 9.66 -12.87 1.08
C THR A 33 9.76 -14.09 0.19
N LEU A 34 9.54 -13.88 -1.09
CA LEU A 34 9.80 -14.84 -2.15
C LEU A 34 10.85 -14.27 -3.09
N SER A 35 11.94 -15.01 -3.33
CA SER A 35 12.99 -14.57 -4.26
C SER A 35 13.61 -15.77 -4.93
N ASP A 36 13.84 -15.66 -6.25
CA ASP A 36 14.56 -16.64 -7.04
C ASP A 36 15.26 -15.97 -8.22
N SER A 37 16.17 -16.71 -8.85
CA SER A 37 16.90 -16.25 -10.05
C SER A 37 17.20 -17.41 -10.97
N ILE A 38 17.14 -17.15 -12.28
CA ILE A 38 17.51 -18.11 -13.31
C ILE A 38 18.67 -17.55 -14.16
N PHE A 39 19.55 -18.44 -14.58
CA PHE A 39 20.63 -18.09 -15.50
C PHE A 39 20.11 -18.10 -16.94
N ILE A 40 20.39 -17.04 -17.67
CA ILE A 40 20.03 -16.85 -19.07
C ILE A 40 21.31 -16.77 -19.91
N GLU A 41 21.46 -17.72 -20.83
CA GLU A 41 22.52 -17.72 -21.83
C GLU A 41 21.99 -17.07 -23.12
N SER A 42 22.64 -16.01 -23.62
CA SER A 42 22.22 -15.34 -24.84
C SER A 42 23.36 -14.83 -25.69
N GLU A 43 23.08 -14.52 -26.95
CA GLU A 43 24.05 -13.94 -27.89
C GLU A 43 24.55 -12.54 -27.49
N PHE A 44 23.82 -11.86 -26.59
CA PHE A 44 24.10 -10.50 -26.14
C PHE A 44 24.83 -10.43 -24.79
N GLY A 45 25.05 -11.57 -24.15
CA GLY A 45 25.72 -11.71 -22.87
C GLY A 45 24.92 -12.62 -21.93
N ASP A 46 25.66 -13.35 -21.13
CA ASP A 46 25.08 -14.25 -20.13
C ASP A 46 24.91 -13.51 -18.81
N ASP A 47 23.75 -13.61 -18.20
CA ASP A 47 23.48 -13.04 -16.89
C ASP A 47 22.26 -13.71 -16.23
N TYR A 48 21.85 -13.19 -15.08
CA TYR A 48 20.71 -13.70 -14.33
C TYR A 48 19.48 -12.83 -14.55
N SER A 49 18.35 -13.50 -14.67
CA SER A 49 17.05 -12.88 -14.43
C SER A 49 16.65 -13.16 -12.99
N HIS A 50 16.04 -12.19 -12.29
CA HIS A 50 15.64 -12.37 -10.91
C HIS A 50 14.24 -11.84 -10.62
N TYR A 51 13.61 -12.46 -9.63
CA TYR A 51 12.31 -12.07 -9.10
C TYR A 51 12.41 -11.93 -7.60
N THR A 52 11.89 -10.84 -7.05
CA THR A 52 11.80 -10.64 -5.60
C THR A 52 10.48 -9.98 -5.25
N MET A 53 9.76 -10.57 -4.30
CA MET A 53 8.53 -10.04 -3.74
C MET A 53 8.63 -10.04 -2.21
N ASN A 54 8.42 -8.87 -1.60
CA ASN A 54 8.34 -8.69 -0.16
C ASN A 54 6.93 -8.27 0.23
N ILE A 55 6.39 -8.85 1.30
CA ILE A 55 5.00 -8.61 1.70
C ILE A 55 4.89 -8.56 3.21
N ASP A 56 4.32 -7.49 3.72
CA ASP A 56 3.86 -7.37 5.09
C ASP A 56 2.46 -7.96 5.22
N LEU A 57 2.37 -9.25 5.53
CA LEU A 57 1.09 -9.92 5.72
C LEU A 57 0.39 -9.42 7.00
N PRO A 58 -0.89 -9.03 6.93
CA PRO A 58 -1.59 -8.47 8.07
C PRO A 58 -1.88 -9.51 9.16
N VAL A 59 -1.60 -9.16 10.41
CA VAL A 59 -1.95 -9.92 11.60
C VAL A 59 -2.83 -9.05 12.50
N THR A 60 -4.11 -9.38 12.57
CA THR A 60 -5.11 -8.65 13.37
C THR A 60 -6.26 -9.57 13.77
N ASP A 61 -6.92 -9.25 14.90
CA ASP A 61 -8.13 -9.92 15.36
C ASP A 61 -9.39 -9.51 14.55
N ASN A 62 -9.29 -8.48 13.70
CA ASN A 62 -10.36 -8.07 12.80
C ASN A 62 -10.28 -8.87 11.50
N ASP A 63 -11.03 -9.99 11.43
CA ASP A 63 -11.03 -10.88 10.27
C ASP A 63 -11.45 -10.19 8.97
N THR A 64 -12.41 -9.26 9.02
CA THR A 64 -12.86 -8.53 7.82
C THR A 64 -11.74 -7.64 7.27
N LEU A 65 -11.08 -6.89 8.14
CA LEU A 65 -9.95 -6.05 7.76
C LEU A 65 -8.82 -6.90 7.16
N ARG A 66 -8.45 -7.99 7.85
CA ARG A 66 -7.41 -8.91 7.38
C ARG A 66 -7.72 -9.47 6.00
N GLN A 67 -8.96 -9.93 5.77
CA GLN A 67 -9.39 -10.46 4.48
C GLN A 67 -9.37 -9.40 3.38
N ASN A 68 -9.81 -8.18 3.65
CA ASN A 68 -9.82 -7.11 2.65
C ASN A 68 -8.40 -6.66 2.27
N ILE A 69 -7.47 -6.61 3.22
CA ILE A 69 -6.06 -6.34 2.91
C ILE A 69 -5.47 -7.47 2.04
N LEU A 70 -5.66 -8.74 2.43
CA LEU A 70 -5.19 -9.89 1.65
C LEU A 70 -5.80 -9.92 0.24
N LYS A 71 -7.09 -9.61 0.13
CA LYS A 71 -7.81 -9.53 -1.14
C LYS A 71 -7.21 -8.47 -2.07
N TRP A 72 -6.81 -7.33 -1.53
CA TRP A 72 -6.12 -6.30 -2.30
C TRP A 72 -4.73 -6.75 -2.74
N ILE A 73 -3.94 -7.37 -1.85
CA ILE A 73 -2.61 -7.89 -2.17
C ILE A 73 -2.68 -8.99 -3.24
N LEU A 74 -3.68 -9.88 -3.16
CA LEU A 74 -3.81 -11.08 -4.01
C LEU A 74 -4.78 -10.89 -5.19
N SER A 75 -5.26 -9.68 -5.44
CA SER A 75 -6.20 -9.37 -6.54
C SER A 75 -7.42 -10.30 -6.60
N ASP A 76 -8.06 -10.56 -5.45
CA ASP A 76 -9.27 -11.39 -5.31
C ASP A 76 -9.14 -12.90 -5.59
N ASN A 77 -7.95 -13.42 -5.84
CA ASN A 77 -7.82 -14.74 -6.46
C ASN A 77 -7.72 -15.92 -5.49
N THR A 78 -7.22 -15.75 -4.26
CA THR A 78 -6.96 -16.90 -3.38
C THR A 78 -6.65 -16.45 -1.94
N ASP A 79 -6.83 -17.37 -0.98
CA ASP A 79 -6.33 -17.21 0.39
C ASP A 79 -4.90 -17.78 0.55
N ASP A 80 -4.38 -18.45 -0.48
CA ASP A 80 -3.04 -19.05 -0.50
C ASP A 80 -2.05 -18.11 -1.18
N TYR A 81 -1.49 -17.19 -0.40
CA TYR A 81 -0.52 -16.20 -0.88
C TYR A 81 0.78 -16.85 -1.36
N GLU A 82 1.21 -17.96 -0.75
CA GLU A 82 2.43 -18.64 -1.15
C GLU A 82 2.28 -19.22 -2.57
N ALA A 83 1.19 -19.93 -2.82
CA ALA A 83 0.90 -20.47 -4.15
C ALA A 83 0.70 -19.35 -5.19
N TYR A 84 0.03 -18.27 -4.84
CA TYR A 84 -0.21 -17.13 -5.73
C TYR A 84 1.10 -16.51 -6.20
N PHE A 85 1.99 -16.13 -5.29
CA PHE A 85 3.26 -15.50 -5.66
C PHE A 85 4.25 -16.48 -6.28
N GLN A 86 4.17 -17.77 -5.93
CA GLN A 86 4.96 -18.78 -6.62
C GLN A 86 4.53 -18.94 -8.09
N GLU A 87 3.24 -18.87 -8.38
CA GLU A 87 2.73 -18.90 -9.75
C GLU A 87 3.11 -17.62 -10.52
N ASP A 88 3.02 -16.45 -9.87
CA ASP A 88 3.42 -15.17 -10.45
C ASP A 88 4.92 -15.17 -10.83
N MET A 89 5.78 -15.61 -9.93
CA MET A 89 7.21 -15.77 -10.19
C MET A 89 7.50 -16.75 -11.33
N ASN A 90 6.80 -17.89 -11.37
CA ASN A 90 6.96 -18.86 -12.45
C ASN A 90 6.52 -18.30 -13.80
N ARG A 91 5.43 -17.51 -13.81
CA ARG A 91 4.96 -16.82 -15.01
C ARG A 91 5.96 -15.77 -15.46
N PHE A 92 6.51 -14.97 -14.55
CA PHE A 92 7.55 -13.99 -14.87
C PHE A 92 8.72 -14.65 -15.59
N PHE A 93 9.32 -15.71 -15.05
CA PHE A 93 10.44 -16.40 -15.69
C PHE A 93 10.08 -17.09 -17.01
N ALA A 94 8.84 -17.52 -17.19
CA ALA A 94 8.40 -18.16 -18.42
C ALA A 94 8.10 -17.18 -19.56
N GLU A 95 7.58 -16.00 -19.26
CA GLU A 95 7.01 -15.08 -20.25
C GLU A 95 7.78 -13.77 -20.37
N GLU A 96 8.21 -13.19 -19.25
CA GLU A 96 8.75 -11.83 -19.20
C GLU A 96 10.23 -11.78 -18.84
N GLY A 97 10.67 -12.61 -17.92
CA GLY A 97 12.03 -12.64 -17.39
C GLY A 97 12.95 -13.60 -18.13
N ASN A 98 12.78 -13.80 -19.42
CA ASN A 98 13.54 -14.72 -20.25
C ASN A 98 14.75 -14.08 -20.96
N GLU A 99 15.01 -12.81 -20.69
CA GLU A 99 16.18 -12.08 -21.20
C GLU A 99 17.20 -11.84 -20.08
N PRO A 100 18.51 -11.76 -20.39
CA PRO A 100 19.55 -11.42 -19.41
C PRO A 100 19.25 -10.06 -18.74
N ASN A 101 19.55 -9.98 -17.45
CA ASN A 101 19.33 -8.78 -16.63
C ASN A 101 17.85 -8.38 -16.46
N SER A 102 16.90 -9.22 -16.86
CA SER A 102 15.49 -8.99 -16.52
C SER A 102 15.27 -9.10 -15.03
N PHE A 103 14.40 -8.26 -14.48
CA PHE A 103 14.06 -8.35 -13.07
C PHE A 103 12.65 -7.88 -12.76
N PHE A 104 12.14 -8.40 -11.65
CA PHE A 104 10.93 -7.97 -10.99
C PHE A 104 11.20 -7.81 -9.51
N GLU A 105 10.99 -6.63 -8.98
CA GLU A 105 11.13 -6.31 -7.56
C GLU A 105 9.85 -5.64 -7.07
N GLY A 106 9.10 -6.33 -6.22
CA GLY A 106 7.84 -5.86 -5.66
C GLY A 106 7.86 -5.81 -4.14
N ASN A 107 7.13 -4.86 -3.58
CA ASN A 107 6.96 -4.69 -2.16
C ASN A 107 5.51 -4.29 -1.84
N TYR A 108 4.88 -5.02 -0.94
CA TYR A 108 3.61 -4.66 -0.31
C TYR A 108 3.87 -4.42 1.17
N SER A 109 3.79 -3.18 1.60
CA SER A 109 4.15 -2.81 2.97
C SER A 109 3.03 -2.08 3.70
N LEU A 110 2.97 -2.30 5.02
CA LEU A 110 2.20 -1.47 5.92
C LEU A 110 2.93 -0.13 6.06
N SER A 111 2.38 0.95 5.46
CA SER A 111 3.00 2.27 5.45
C SER A 111 2.71 3.04 6.74
N GLU A 112 1.44 3.11 7.13
CA GLU A 112 1.05 3.78 8.37
C GLU A 112 -0.23 3.20 8.95
N GLN A 113 -0.44 3.46 10.23
CA GLN A 113 -1.69 3.14 10.91
C GLN A 113 -1.97 4.09 12.07
N THR A 114 -3.25 4.34 12.30
CA THR A 114 -3.78 5.06 13.46
C THR A 114 -4.79 4.19 14.21
N ASP A 115 -5.50 4.73 15.18
CA ASP A 115 -6.64 4.05 15.80
C ASP A 115 -7.82 3.84 14.84
N LEU A 116 -7.90 4.61 13.74
CA LEU A 116 -9.04 4.65 12.82
C LEU A 116 -8.78 3.88 11.53
N TYR A 117 -7.57 3.91 11.00
CA TYR A 117 -7.25 3.36 9.71
C TYR A 117 -5.87 2.69 9.66
N VAL A 118 -5.65 1.94 8.59
CA VAL A 118 -4.37 1.37 8.19
C VAL A 118 -4.18 1.58 6.69
N THR A 119 -2.97 2.00 6.29
CA THR A 119 -2.58 2.20 4.90
C THR A 119 -1.52 1.19 4.49
N TYR A 120 -1.75 0.55 3.35
CA TYR A 120 -0.80 -0.31 2.66
C TYR A 120 -0.36 0.36 1.36
N ILE A 121 0.92 0.18 1.04
CA ILE A 121 1.55 0.64 -0.19
C ILE A 121 2.06 -0.57 -0.97
N ALA A 122 1.83 -0.54 -2.29
CA ALA A 122 2.46 -1.44 -3.25
C ALA A 122 3.38 -0.62 -4.14
N GLU A 123 4.63 -1.02 -4.19
CA GLU A 123 5.64 -0.35 -5.00
C GLU A 123 6.63 -1.35 -5.60
N GLY A 124 7.30 -0.96 -6.64
CA GLY A 124 8.34 -1.79 -7.21
C GLY A 124 8.84 -1.32 -8.57
N TYR A 125 9.64 -2.18 -9.16
CA TYR A 125 10.24 -1.99 -10.48
C TYR A 125 10.23 -3.31 -11.24
N ALA A 126 9.97 -3.25 -12.55
CA ALA A 126 10.15 -4.38 -13.44
C ALA A 126 10.99 -3.96 -14.66
N TYR A 127 11.87 -4.83 -15.10
CA TYR A 127 12.60 -4.68 -16.35
C TYR A 127 12.59 -6.01 -17.09
N THR A 128 12.00 -5.99 -18.27
CA THR A 128 11.87 -7.15 -19.16
C THR A 128 12.45 -6.86 -20.55
N GLY A 129 13.41 -5.91 -20.59
CA GLY A 129 13.99 -5.39 -21.81
C GLY A 129 13.52 -3.98 -22.13
N GLY A 130 14.24 -3.29 -23.00
CA GLY A 130 13.92 -1.93 -23.42
C GLY A 130 14.87 -0.87 -22.84
N ALA A 131 14.43 0.40 -22.84
CA ALA A 131 15.30 1.54 -22.51
C ALA A 131 15.47 1.77 -21.00
N HIS A 132 14.48 1.43 -20.20
CA HIS A 132 14.48 1.68 -18.74
C HIS A 132 13.46 0.78 -18.02
N PRO A 133 13.65 0.54 -16.70
CA PRO A 133 12.67 -0.14 -15.86
C PRO A 133 11.34 0.61 -15.79
N LEU A 134 10.27 -0.13 -15.53
CA LEU A 134 8.93 0.38 -15.29
C LEU A 134 8.67 0.40 -13.78
N PRO A 135 8.62 1.59 -13.15
CA PRO A 135 8.22 1.70 -11.76
C PRO A 135 6.70 1.63 -11.62
N TRP A 136 6.22 1.14 -10.46
CA TRP A 136 4.84 1.31 -10.02
C TRP A 136 4.79 1.75 -8.57
N TYR A 137 3.75 2.52 -8.22
CA TYR A 137 3.50 2.99 -6.87
C TYR A 137 2.01 3.26 -6.70
N TYR A 138 1.35 2.59 -5.79
CA TYR A 138 -0.04 2.84 -5.42
C TYR A 138 -0.31 2.37 -4.00
N GLY A 139 -1.33 2.95 -3.37
CA GLY A 139 -1.69 2.66 -2.01
C GLY A 139 -3.18 2.42 -1.84
N ILE A 140 -3.53 2.01 -0.64
CA ILE A 140 -4.91 1.83 -0.21
C ILE A 140 -5.02 2.05 1.29
N THR A 141 -6.10 2.68 1.72
CA THR A 141 -6.39 2.87 3.14
C THR A 141 -7.65 2.11 3.52
N PHE A 142 -7.59 1.38 4.60
CA PHE A 142 -8.71 0.62 5.15
C PHE A 142 -9.14 1.18 6.51
N SER A 143 -10.44 1.25 6.74
CA SER A 143 -11.03 1.52 8.05
C SER A 143 -10.79 0.37 9.01
N LYS A 144 -10.24 0.63 10.19
CA LYS A 144 -10.09 -0.36 11.24
C LYS A 144 -11.39 -0.73 11.93
N THR A 145 -12.46 0.05 11.71
CA THR A 145 -13.77 -0.20 12.31
C THR A 145 -14.49 -1.36 11.63
N ASP A 146 -14.52 -1.37 10.31
CA ASP A 146 -15.32 -2.31 9.52
C ASP A 146 -14.54 -2.96 8.37
N GLY A 147 -13.27 -2.58 8.17
CA GLY A 147 -12.40 -3.10 7.11
C GLY A 147 -12.71 -2.54 5.72
N SER A 148 -13.62 -1.58 5.58
CA SER A 148 -13.93 -0.95 4.29
C SER A 148 -12.77 -0.13 3.75
N ILE A 149 -12.69 0.03 2.42
CA ILE A 149 -11.77 0.95 1.77
C ILE A 149 -12.19 2.38 2.10
N MET A 150 -11.23 3.21 2.46
CA MET A 150 -11.39 4.64 2.69
C MET A 150 -10.86 5.38 1.46
N GLY A 151 -11.74 5.66 0.52
CA GLY A 151 -11.40 6.24 -0.77
C GLY A 151 -12.23 7.47 -1.12
N TYR A 152 -12.71 7.57 -2.36
CA TYR A 152 -13.51 8.70 -2.83
C TYR A 152 -14.82 8.91 -2.07
N ASP A 153 -15.37 7.87 -1.47
CA ASP A 153 -16.58 7.91 -0.64
C ASP A 153 -16.44 8.74 0.65
N LEU A 154 -15.22 9.05 1.08
CA LEU A 154 -14.96 9.97 2.18
C LEU A 154 -15.23 11.44 1.85
N PHE A 155 -15.36 11.76 0.57
CA PHE A 155 -15.59 13.11 0.10
C PHE A 155 -17.07 13.31 -0.22
N GLU A 156 -17.72 14.33 0.37
CA GLU A 156 -19.11 14.68 0.07
C GLU A 156 -19.35 14.95 -1.42
N ASN A 157 -18.34 15.47 -2.09
CA ASN A 157 -18.36 15.74 -3.52
C ASN A 157 -16.99 15.44 -4.14
N PRO A 158 -16.76 14.21 -4.63
CA PRO A 158 -15.50 13.83 -5.29
C PRO A 158 -15.13 14.73 -6.48
N GLU A 159 -16.09 15.30 -7.18
CA GLU A 159 -15.81 16.22 -8.29
C GLU A 159 -15.07 17.50 -7.85
N GLN A 160 -15.18 17.91 -6.59
CA GLN A 160 -14.38 19.01 -6.07
C GLN A 160 -12.89 18.70 -6.02
N LEU A 161 -12.53 17.41 -5.91
CA LEU A 161 -11.14 16.97 -5.95
C LEU A 161 -10.48 17.29 -7.29
N LYS A 162 -11.21 17.21 -8.40
CA LYS A 162 -10.70 17.58 -9.73
C LYS A 162 -10.10 18.98 -9.71
N GLY A 163 -10.82 19.95 -9.14
CA GLY A 163 -10.33 21.33 -9.06
C GLY A 163 -9.12 21.50 -8.13
N ILE A 164 -9.00 20.69 -7.08
CA ILE A 164 -7.85 20.71 -6.17
C ILE A 164 -6.64 20.07 -6.86
N ILE A 165 -6.84 18.93 -7.50
CA ILE A 165 -5.80 18.20 -8.22
C ILE A 165 -5.29 19.03 -9.41
N SER A 166 -6.17 19.59 -10.24
CA SER A 166 -5.78 20.48 -11.35
C SER A 166 -4.88 21.61 -10.88
N LYS A 167 -5.26 22.30 -9.81
CA LYS A 167 -4.45 23.39 -9.23
C LYS A 167 -3.12 22.88 -8.68
N SER A 168 -3.07 21.67 -8.13
CA SER A 168 -1.83 21.08 -7.65
C SER A 168 -0.89 20.74 -8.80
N ILE A 169 -1.42 20.22 -9.90
CA ILE A 169 -0.68 19.94 -11.13
C ILE A 169 -0.18 21.24 -11.74
N GLU A 170 -1.05 22.27 -11.91
CA GLU A 170 -0.65 23.59 -12.37
C GLU A 170 0.51 24.14 -11.54
N LYS A 171 0.38 24.10 -10.22
CA LYS A 171 1.43 24.58 -9.32
C LYS A 171 2.73 23.81 -9.45
N GLN A 172 2.67 22.50 -9.59
CA GLN A 172 3.86 21.65 -9.63
C GLN A 172 4.61 21.75 -10.95
N TYR A 173 3.89 21.86 -12.06
CA TYR A 173 4.47 21.78 -13.40
C TYR A 173 4.50 23.11 -14.16
N PHE A 174 3.67 24.09 -13.79
CA PHE A 174 3.47 25.35 -14.50
C PHE A 174 3.80 26.62 -13.69
N GLU A 175 4.12 26.51 -12.38
CA GLU A 175 4.72 27.66 -11.71
C GLU A 175 6.12 27.96 -12.30
N PRO A 176 6.37 29.18 -12.77
CA PRO A 176 7.39 29.45 -13.76
C PRO A 176 8.80 29.27 -13.23
N ASN A 177 9.47 28.21 -13.62
CA ASN A 177 10.92 28.20 -13.75
C ASN A 177 11.34 28.77 -15.12
N ASN A 178 10.82 29.92 -15.50
CA ASN A 178 11.34 30.82 -16.54
C ASN A 178 11.96 30.16 -17.78
N THR A 179 11.33 29.19 -18.41
CA THR A 179 11.76 28.67 -19.70
C THR A 179 10.60 28.76 -20.71
N GLU A 180 10.89 29.34 -21.87
CA GLU A 180 9.96 29.59 -22.99
C GLU A 180 9.43 28.29 -23.66
N GLU A 181 9.61 27.12 -23.03
CA GLU A 181 9.18 25.81 -23.54
C GLU A 181 7.83 25.33 -22.97
N GLU A 182 7.09 26.18 -22.23
CA GLU A 182 5.89 25.82 -21.48
C GLU A 182 4.61 25.71 -22.32
N GLU A 183 4.68 25.82 -23.64
CA GLU A 183 3.48 25.89 -24.50
C GLU A 183 2.83 24.53 -24.81
N TYR A 184 3.37 23.42 -24.29
CA TYR A 184 2.93 22.06 -24.65
C TYR A 184 2.37 21.19 -23.53
N LEU A 185 2.30 21.68 -22.32
CA LEU A 185 1.89 20.87 -21.19
C LEU A 185 0.55 21.36 -20.62
N PHE A 186 -0.49 20.59 -20.92
CA PHE A 186 -1.73 20.51 -20.19
C PHE A 186 -2.58 21.80 -20.12
N GLU A 187 -3.47 22.00 -21.06
CA GLU A 187 -4.72 22.72 -20.76
C GLU A 187 -5.58 21.75 -19.91
N PRO A 188 -5.97 22.11 -18.67
CA PRO A 188 -6.92 21.29 -17.90
C PRO A 188 -8.25 21.32 -18.65
N ASP A 189 -8.40 20.37 -19.54
CA ASP A 189 -9.59 20.16 -20.34
C ASP A 189 -10.74 19.72 -19.41
N GLU A 190 -11.97 20.05 -19.83
CA GLU A 190 -13.22 19.55 -19.24
C GLU A 190 -13.29 18.01 -19.16
N THR A 191 -12.33 17.31 -19.79
CA THR A 191 -12.19 15.85 -19.83
C THR A 191 -11.35 15.25 -18.71
N PHE A 192 -10.69 16.10 -17.88
CA PHE A 192 -9.89 15.59 -16.76
C PHE A 192 -10.76 14.73 -15.83
N GLN A 193 -10.41 13.46 -15.72
CA GLN A 193 -11.12 12.50 -14.91
C GLN A 193 -10.32 12.19 -13.63
N LEU A 194 -11.03 11.87 -12.55
CA LEU A 194 -10.36 11.28 -11.38
C LEU A 194 -9.80 9.91 -11.77
N PRO A 195 -8.64 9.51 -11.22
CA PRO A 195 -8.12 8.17 -11.42
C PRO A 195 -9.14 7.10 -11.03
N THR A 196 -9.07 5.96 -11.69
CA THR A 196 -9.92 4.80 -11.33
C THR A 196 -9.49 4.17 -10.02
N ASN A 197 -8.22 4.33 -9.63
CA ASN A 197 -7.72 3.87 -8.35
C ASN A 197 -8.20 4.80 -7.23
N GLU A 198 -8.58 4.20 -6.10
CA GLU A 198 -8.96 4.96 -4.92
C GLU A 198 -7.80 5.78 -4.38
N PRO A 199 -8.06 7.01 -3.87
CA PRO A 199 -7.06 7.76 -3.12
C PRO A 199 -6.74 7.03 -1.80
N TRP A 200 -5.55 7.28 -1.27
CA TRP A 200 -5.15 6.76 0.03
C TRP A 200 -4.59 7.86 0.93
N ILE A 201 -4.41 7.55 2.21
CA ILE A 201 -3.83 8.46 3.19
C ILE A 201 -2.36 8.09 3.39
N GLU A 202 -1.48 9.07 3.28
CA GLU A 202 -0.06 8.91 3.54
C GLU A 202 0.50 10.19 4.15
N THR A 203 1.20 10.08 5.27
CA THR A 203 1.76 11.22 6.03
C THR A 203 0.74 12.32 6.31
N ASP A 204 -0.43 11.96 6.83
CA ASP A 204 -1.56 12.88 7.12
C ASP A 204 -2.09 13.64 5.87
N SER A 205 -1.84 13.11 4.68
CA SER A 205 -2.27 13.72 3.42
C SER A 205 -3.01 12.71 2.56
N GLY A 206 -3.99 13.16 1.81
CA GLY A 206 -4.60 12.37 0.76
C GLY A 206 -3.68 12.31 -0.47
N VAL A 207 -3.42 11.11 -0.96
CA VAL A 207 -2.62 10.88 -2.17
C VAL A 207 -3.52 10.35 -3.27
N VAL A 208 -3.33 10.88 -4.47
CA VAL A 208 -4.00 10.44 -5.69
C VAL A 208 -2.91 10.12 -6.71
N CYS A 209 -2.93 8.90 -7.23
CA CYS A 209 -1.95 8.46 -8.20
C CYS A 209 -2.59 8.32 -9.58
N TYR A 210 -1.94 8.90 -10.57
CA TYR A 210 -2.30 8.75 -11.97
C TYR A 210 -1.32 7.81 -12.66
N GLY A 211 -1.85 6.91 -13.47
CA GLY A 211 -1.03 6.09 -14.36
C GLY A 211 -0.35 6.93 -15.45
N PRO A 212 0.69 6.40 -16.10
CA PRO A 212 1.25 6.99 -17.31
C PRO A 212 0.13 7.21 -18.32
N PHE A 213 0.08 8.38 -18.93
CA PHE A 213 -0.91 8.79 -19.94
C PHE A 213 -2.34 9.12 -19.42
N GLU A 214 -2.63 9.03 -18.13
CA GLU A 214 -3.92 9.47 -17.59
C GLU A 214 -4.02 11.00 -17.48
N ILE A 215 -2.89 11.70 -17.36
CA ILE A 215 -2.83 13.16 -17.23
C ILE A 215 -2.46 13.82 -18.56
N ALA A 216 -1.57 13.22 -19.35
CA ALA A 216 -1.11 13.76 -20.60
C ALA A 216 -0.99 12.68 -21.67
N THR A 217 -1.52 12.95 -22.86
CA THR A 217 -1.22 12.17 -24.07
C THR A 217 0.03 12.75 -24.71
N CYS A 218 1.16 12.06 -24.62
CA CYS A 218 2.35 12.36 -25.40
C CYS A 218 2.28 11.75 -26.79
#